data_c441b12fc7b7a54635039fe1ec6a4eec
#
_entry.id   c441b12fc7b7a54635039fe1ec6a4eec
#
_cell.length_a   1.000
_cell.length_b   1.000
_cell.length_c   1.000
_cell.angle_alpha   90.00
_cell.angle_beta   90.00
_cell.angle_gamma   90.00
#
_symmetry.space_group_name_H-M   'P 1'
#
loop_
_entity.id
_entity.type
_entity.pdbx_description
1 polymer ?
#
loop_
_entity_poly.entity_id
_entity_poly.type
_entity_poly.pdbx_seq_one_letter_code
_entity_poly.pdbx_strand_id
1 'polypeptide(L)'
;MTPGHRIAVISDTHNLLRPEVADVVRTCEIVLHGGDISGPETLEKVRNLCGNFYVVRGNNDRDWASGIPYTLEVELYGRKFFMTHKKKDIPSDVEADVVIYGHSHRYAQDYINGTLYLNPGSCGPRRFNQAITMAVLTVPDTDLSDNVLPEGGSGKKSYGITVERIDIPHAKAASAVSTSGVVCSGAKETSGVVCSPNQVTADLIRKIGTDLERHRTVADIAARRNVSRELAEQIVRLYVTHPGVTPEQIMSKMGL
;
A
#
# COMPACT_ATOMS: atom_id res chain seq x y z
N MET A 1 -5.48 16.80 25.05
CA MET A 1 -4.66 15.86 24.26
C MET A 1 -3.23 16.10 24.68
N THR A 2 -2.56 15.10 25.19
CA THR A 2 -1.11 15.22 25.53
C THR A 2 -0.36 15.55 24.23
N PRO A 3 0.46 16.59 24.19
CA PRO A 3 1.34 16.84 23.05
C PRO A 3 2.19 15.60 22.83
N GLY A 4 2.41 15.24 21.59
CA GLY A 4 3.21 14.06 21.23
C GLY A 4 3.68 14.14 19.80
N HIS A 5 4.76 13.44 19.52
CA HIS A 5 5.45 13.42 18.23
C HIS A 5 4.67 12.58 17.23
N ARG A 6 4.39 13.14 16.07
CA ARG A 6 3.64 12.47 14.99
C ARG A 6 4.61 11.83 13.99
N ILE A 7 4.41 10.54 13.74
CA ILE A 7 5.22 9.73 12.83
C ILE A 7 4.28 9.13 11.77
N ALA A 8 4.47 9.47 10.50
CA ALA A 8 3.77 8.83 9.41
C ALA A 8 4.39 7.46 9.11
N VAL A 9 3.57 6.43 9.00
CA VAL A 9 3.98 5.08 8.60
C VAL A 9 3.30 4.74 7.27
N ILE A 10 4.12 4.56 6.24
CA ILE A 10 3.68 4.24 4.88
C ILE A 10 4.43 3.02 4.36
N SER A 11 3.87 2.33 3.38
CA SER A 11 4.52 1.21 2.68
C SER A 11 3.92 1.00 1.30
N ASP A 12 4.63 0.26 0.46
CA ASP A 12 4.11 -0.24 -0.81
C ASP A 12 3.57 0.88 -1.73
N THR A 13 4.35 1.97 -1.86
CA THR A 13 4.02 3.12 -2.70
C THR A 13 4.09 2.82 -4.21
N HIS A 14 4.92 1.85 -4.63
CA HIS A 14 5.01 1.38 -6.03
C HIS A 14 4.96 2.51 -7.07
N ASN A 15 5.88 3.46 -6.96
CA ASN A 15 5.99 4.64 -7.84
C ASN A 15 4.80 5.61 -7.82
N LEU A 16 3.89 5.49 -6.86
CA LEU A 16 2.76 6.39 -6.70
C LEU A 16 2.74 6.98 -5.29
N LEU A 17 3.04 8.27 -5.19
CA LEU A 17 2.77 9.07 -4.00
C LEU A 17 1.49 9.86 -4.24
N ARG A 18 0.42 9.49 -3.53
CA ARG A 18 -0.88 10.17 -3.64
C ARG A 18 -0.84 11.52 -2.95
N PRO A 19 -1.57 12.53 -3.48
CA PRO A 19 -1.67 13.84 -2.82
C PRO A 19 -2.17 13.74 -1.38
N GLU A 20 -3.18 12.90 -1.13
CA GLU A 20 -3.77 12.71 0.19
C GLU A 20 -2.75 12.11 1.20
N VAL A 21 -1.89 11.20 0.74
CA VAL A 21 -0.78 10.67 1.54
C VAL A 21 0.25 11.75 1.82
N ALA A 22 0.61 12.55 0.80
CA ALA A 22 1.55 13.64 0.94
C ALA A 22 1.05 14.70 1.94
N ASP A 23 -0.26 15.00 1.93
CA ASP A 23 -0.88 15.96 2.85
C ASP A 23 -0.79 15.49 4.30
N VAL A 24 -1.01 14.20 4.57
CA VAL A 24 -0.84 13.62 5.91
C VAL A 24 0.64 13.63 6.32
N VAL A 25 1.54 13.22 5.43
CA VAL A 25 2.98 13.19 5.70
C VAL A 25 3.51 14.56 6.11
N ARG A 26 3.06 15.64 5.47
CA ARG A 26 3.47 17.02 5.83
C ARG A 26 3.07 17.43 7.25
N THR A 27 2.12 16.75 7.87
CA THR A 27 1.71 17.02 9.26
C THR A 27 2.51 16.23 10.29
N CYS A 28 3.47 15.42 9.84
CA CYS A 28 4.28 14.54 10.68
C CYS A 28 5.74 15.00 10.72
N GLU A 29 6.41 14.72 11.81
CA GLU A 29 7.82 15.07 12.05
C GLU A 29 8.78 14.05 11.43
N ILE A 30 8.31 12.81 11.32
CA ILE A 30 9.05 11.66 10.82
C ILE A 30 8.20 10.86 9.86
N VAL A 31 8.83 10.27 8.83
CA VAL A 31 8.23 9.26 7.96
C VAL A 31 9.00 7.97 8.07
N LEU A 32 8.29 6.87 8.31
CA LEU A 32 8.79 5.50 8.25
C LEU A 32 8.19 4.81 7.03
N HIS A 33 9.03 4.34 6.11
CA HIS A 33 8.59 3.67 4.88
C HIS A 33 8.97 2.20 4.89
N GLY A 34 7.97 1.33 4.92
CA GLY A 34 8.10 -0.13 5.03
C GLY A 34 8.56 -0.86 3.75
N GLY A 35 9.09 -0.15 2.74
CA GLY A 35 9.62 -0.76 1.50
C GLY A 35 8.62 -0.83 0.34
N ASP A 36 9.08 -1.40 -0.80
CA ASP A 36 8.37 -1.45 -2.08
C ASP A 36 8.01 -0.04 -2.60
N ILE A 37 9.03 0.81 -2.70
CA ILE A 37 8.96 2.17 -3.24
C ILE A 37 8.88 2.12 -4.77
N SER A 38 9.66 1.20 -5.36
CA SER A 38 9.80 0.88 -6.79
C SER A 38 10.51 1.91 -7.66
N GLY A 39 11.00 3.02 -7.11
CA GLY A 39 11.81 3.98 -7.88
C GLY A 39 12.37 5.14 -7.06
N PRO A 40 13.54 5.68 -7.46
CA PRO A 40 14.23 6.75 -6.75
C PRO A 40 13.44 8.05 -6.74
N GLU A 41 12.68 8.34 -7.78
CA GLU A 41 11.85 9.56 -7.87
C GLU A 41 10.78 9.63 -6.78
N THR A 42 10.17 8.48 -6.46
CA THR A 42 9.17 8.40 -5.39
C THR A 42 9.84 8.54 -4.02
N LEU A 43 11.01 7.94 -3.85
CA LEU A 43 11.82 8.09 -2.65
C LEU A 43 12.12 9.57 -2.39
N GLU A 44 12.61 10.30 -3.39
CA GLU A 44 12.93 11.71 -3.28
C GLU A 44 11.69 12.58 -3.00
N LYS A 45 10.56 12.25 -3.65
CA LYS A 45 9.29 12.96 -3.36
C LYS A 45 8.89 12.82 -1.88
N VAL A 46 8.98 11.61 -1.31
CA VAL A 46 8.66 11.39 0.11
C VAL A 46 9.66 12.10 1.01
N ARG A 47 10.95 11.99 0.72
CA ARG A 47 12.03 12.67 1.47
C ARG A 47 11.83 14.18 1.52
N ASN A 48 11.40 14.79 0.43
CA ASN A 48 11.18 16.24 0.34
C ASN A 48 9.92 16.71 1.10
N LEU A 49 9.03 15.80 1.52
CA LEU A 49 7.86 16.16 2.33
C LEU A 49 8.18 16.30 3.80
N CYS A 50 9.17 15.54 4.29
CA CYS A 50 9.52 15.48 5.69
C CYS A 50 11.05 15.33 5.83
N GLY A 51 11.65 16.17 6.68
CA GLY A 51 13.12 16.22 6.85
C GLY A 51 13.71 14.95 7.48
N ASN A 52 12.92 14.22 8.27
CA ASN A 52 13.33 12.98 8.93
C ASN A 52 12.65 11.78 8.27
N PHE A 53 13.40 11.00 7.52
CA PHE A 53 12.91 9.92 6.72
C PHE A 53 13.73 8.64 6.94
N TYR A 54 13.05 7.57 7.33
CA TYR A 54 13.63 6.24 7.52
C TYR A 54 12.94 5.24 6.58
N VAL A 55 13.73 4.38 5.96
CA VAL A 55 13.22 3.48 4.92
C VAL A 55 13.94 2.15 4.94
N VAL A 56 13.20 1.08 4.68
CA VAL A 56 13.75 -0.25 4.40
C VAL A 56 13.47 -0.66 2.96
N ARG A 57 14.34 -1.51 2.42
CA ARG A 57 14.24 -2.02 1.06
C ARG A 57 13.16 -3.10 0.96
N GLY A 58 12.24 -2.96 0.00
CA GLY A 58 11.29 -3.99 -0.35
C GLY A 58 11.77 -4.91 -1.48
N ASN A 59 10.97 -5.93 -1.83
CA ASN A 59 11.34 -6.88 -2.88
C ASN A 59 11.20 -6.32 -4.29
N ASN A 60 10.47 -5.24 -4.49
CA ASN A 60 10.38 -4.55 -5.78
C ASN A 60 11.41 -3.41 -5.92
N ASP A 61 12.16 -3.11 -4.86
CA ASP A 61 13.24 -2.13 -4.87
C ASP A 61 14.52 -2.82 -5.36
N ARG A 62 14.82 -2.62 -6.64
CA ARG A 62 15.91 -3.30 -7.35
C ARG A 62 17.26 -2.59 -7.10
N ASP A 63 18.16 -2.66 -8.04
CA ASP A 63 19.55 -2.20 -7.94
C ASP A 63 19.71 -0.72 -7.55
N TRP A 64 18.77 0.12 -7.95
CA TRP A 64 18.74 1.53 -7.57
C TRP A 64 18.69 1.73 -6.04
N ALA A 65 18.15 0.77 -5.31
CA ALA A 65 17.98 0.79 -3.86
C ALA A 65 19.10 0.05 -3.12
N SER A 66 20.25 -0.21 -3.75
CA SER A 66 21.37 -0.97 -3.14
C SER A 66 21.90 -0.35 -1.84
N GLY A 67 21.77 0.97 -1.68
CA GLY A 67 22.13 1.68 -0.45
C GLY A 67 21.04 1.69 0.63
N ILE A 68 19.86 1.12 0.38
CA ILE A 68 18.76 1.04 1.35
C ILE A 68 18.85 -0.30 2.08
N PRO A 69 18.87 -0.31 3.44
CA PRO A 69 18.94 -1.56 4.20
C PRO A 69 17.66 -2.39 4.09
N TYR A 70 17.75 -3.72 4.26
CA TYR A 70 16.58 -4.60 4.34
C TYR A 70 15.89 -4.56 5.70
N THR A 71 16.65 -4.25 6.75
CA THR A 71 16.17 -4.07 8.12
C THR A 71 16.77 -2.81 8.69
N LEU A 72 16.04 -2.15 9.57
CA LEU A 72 16.49 -0.95 10.25
C LEU A 72 16.02 -0.96 11.70
N GLU A 73 16.95 -0.68 12.60
CA GLU A 73 16.64 -0.40 13.99
C GLU A 73 16.93 1.07 14.26
N VAL A 74 16.01 1.76 14.90
CA VAL A 74 16.16 3.17 15.22
C VAL A 74 15.43 3.49 16.52
N GLU A 75 16.02 4.37 17.32
CA GLU A 75 15.37 4.92 18.51
C GLU A 75 14.80 6.30 18.19
N LEU A 76 13.49 6.46 18.38
CA LEU A 76 12.75 7.68 18.13
C LEU A 76 11.96 8.03 19.39
N TYR A 77 12.18 9.21 19.93
CA TYR A 77 11.49 9.70 21.13
C TYR A 77 11.50 8.69 22.29
N GLY A 78 12.67 8.08 22.53
CA GLY A 78 12.88 7.09 23.60
C GLY A 78 12.18 5.75 23.37
N ARG A 79 11.75 5.44 22.14
CA ARG A 79 11.13 4.17 21.76
C ARG A 79 11.96 3.47 20.69
N LYS A 80 12.11 2.17 20.82
CA LYS A 80 12.85 1.32 19.87
C LYS A 80 11.91 0.87 18.73
N PHE A 81 12.27 1.19 17.51
CA PHE A 81 11.57 0.78 16.30
C PHE A 81 12.44 -0.24 15.55
N PHE A 82 11.81 -1.34 15.14
CA PHE A 82 12.36 -2.27 14.18
C PHE A 82 11.55 -2.21 12.89
N MET A 83 12.22 -2.13 11.75
CA MET A 83 11.58 -2.06 10.44
C MET A 83 12.12 -3.16 9.52
N THR A 84 11.22 -3.80 8.79
CA THR A 84 11.55 -4.71 7.68
C THR A 84 10.40 -4.72 6.69
N HIS A 85 10.64 -5.14 5.44
CA HIS A 85 9.54 -5.18 4.47
C HIS A 85 8.62 -6.40 4.67
N LYS A 86 9.15 -7.56 5.02
CA LYS A 86 8.35 -8.79 5.12
C LYS A 86 8.22 -9.27 6.56
N LYS A 87 7.00 -9.61 6.98
CA LYS A 87 6.73 -10.13 8.34
C LYS A 87 7.59 -11.36 8.69
N LYS A 88 7.90 -12.21 7.73
CA LYS A 88 8.73 -13.41 7.94
C LYS A 88 10.20 -13.12 8.23
N ASP A 89 10.67 -11.92 7.92
CA ASP A 89 12.05 -11.50 8.10
C ASP A 89 12.23 -10.79 9.48
N ILE A 90 11.19 -10.75 10.31
CA ILE A 90 11.26 -10.25 11.69
C ILE A 90 11.94 -11.33 12.55
N PRO A 91 13.03 -11.01 13.27
CA PRO A 91 13.67 -11.95 14.19
C PRO A 91 12.70 -12.41 15.28
N SER A 92 12.81 -13.68 15.71
CA SER A 92 11.97 -14.23 16.79
C SER A 92 12.24 -13.60 18.16
N ASP A 93 13.40 -13.02 18.31
CA ASP A 93 13.95 -12.38 19.50
C ASP A 93 14.04 -10.86 19.37
N VAL A 94 13.26 -10.24 18.46
CA VAL A 94 13.27 -8.80 18.25
C VAL A 94 12.94 -8.03 19.54
N GLU A 95 13.85 -7.14 19.93
CA GLU A 95 13.71 -6.25 21.09
C GLU A 95 13.31 -4.84 20.63
N ALA A 96 12.03 -4.63 20.39
CA ALA A 96 11.49 -3.35 19.96
C ALA A 96 10.15 -3.04 20.61
N ASP A 97 9.85 -1.75 20.77
CA ASP A 97 8.53 -1.27 21.20
C ASP A 97 7.54 -1.31 20.04
N VAL A 98 8.05 -1.03 18.83
CA VAL A 98 7.26 -0.99 17.58
C VAL A 98 7.99 -1.74 16.48
N VAL A 99 7.30 -2.69 15.84
CA VAL A 99 7.76 -3.41 14.65
C VAL A 99 6.91 -3.00 13.45
N ILE A 100 7.56 -2.46 12.42
CA ILE A 100 6.90 -2.02 11.18
C ILE A 100 7.27 -2.96 10.04
N TYR A 101 6.25 -3.37 9.28
CA TYR A 101 6.43 -4.21 8.09
C TYR A 101 5.38 -3.86 7.02
N GLY A 102 5.58 -4.30 5.77
CA GLY A 102 4.68 -4.05 4.63
C GLY A 102 4.33 -5.33 3.88
N HIS A 103 4.53 -5.34 2.55
CA HIS A 103 4.47 -6.45 1.62
C HIS A 103 3.06 -7.04 1.36
N SER A 104 2.25 -7.24 2.39
CA SER A 104 0.92 -7.85 2.24
C SER A 104 -0.12 -6.90 1.65
N HIS A 105 0.15 -5.59 1.64
CA HIS A 105 -0.77 -4.51 1.28
C HIS A 105 -2.05 -4.45 2.15
N ARG A 106 -2.06 -5.18 3.28
CA ARG A 106 -3.20 -5.23 4.20
C ARG A 106 -2.83 -4.57 5.50
N TYR A 107 -3.66 -3.63 5.93
CA TYR A 107 -3.51 -3.05 7.25
C TYR A 107 -3.62 -4.13 8.33
N ALA A 108 -2.68 -4.13 9.24
CA ALA A 108 -2.69 -5.00 10.41
C ALA A 108 -2.05 -4.27 11.60
N GLN A 109 -2.64 -4.43 12.77
CA GLN A 109 -2.17 -3.87 14.02
C GLN A 109 -2.39 -4.91 15.12
N ASP A 110 -1.29 -5.42 15.65
CA ASP A 110 -1.30 -6.44 16.69
C ASP A 110 -0.36 -6.03 17.83
N TYR A 111 -0.70 -6.43 19.06
CA TYR A 111 0.20 -6.32 20.21
C TYR A 111 0.62 -7.73 20.65
N ILE A 112 1.93 -8.02 20.60
CA ILE A 112 2.49 -9.30 20.97
C ILE A 112 3.56 -9.05 22.04
N ASN A 113 3.38 -9.59 23.23
CA ASN A 113 4.31 -9.42 24.36
C ASN A 113 4.68 -7.95 24.67
N GLY A 114 3.74 -7.03 24.47
CA GLY A 114 3.94 -5.59 24.70
C GLY A 114 4.51 -4.82 23.52
N THR A 115 4.98 -5.47 22.47
CA THR A 115 5.45 -4.85 21.22
C THR A 115 4.28 -4.63 20.27
N LEU A 116 4.19 -3.42 19.68
CA LEU A 116 3.25 -3.10 18.62
C LEU A 116 3.79 -3.63 17.28
N TYR A 117 3.05 -4.52 16.62
CA TYR A 117 3.31 -4.96 15.25
C TYR A 117 2.36 -4.24 14.31
N LEU A 118 2.89 -3.40 13.42
CA LEU A 118 2.11 -2.55 12.53
C LEU A 118 2.47 -2.78 11.06
N ASN A 119 1.46 -3.11 10.27
CA ASN A 119 1.51 -2.99 8.82
C ASN A 119 0.56 -1.86 8.40
N PRO A 120 1.04 -0.77 7.82
CA PRO A 120 0.19 0.36 7.44
C PRO A 120 -0.71 0.06 6.24
N GLY A 121 -0.58 -1.13 5.64
CA GLY A 121 -1.18 -1.46 4.35
C GLY A 121 -0.37 -0.89 3.19
N SER A 122 -1.03 -0.61 2.07
CA SER A 122 -0.41 0.04 0.91
C SER A 122 -1.06 1.39 0.65
N CYS A 123 -0.26 2.43 0.50
CA CYS A 123 -0.72 3.77 0.14
C CYS A 123 -0.47 4.11 -1.34
N GLY A 124 0.06 3.17 -2.11
CA GLY A 124 0.33 3.29 -3.54
C GLY A 124 -0.86 2.93 -4.45
N PRO A 125 -0.61 2.29 -5.60
CA PRO A 125 -1.65 1.85 -6.51
C PRO A 125 -2.60 0.86 -5.84
N ARG A 126 -3.90 1.06 -6.06
CA ARG A 126 -4.92 0.14 -5.53
C ARG A 126 -4.73 -1.24 -6.13
N ARG A 127 -4.69 -2.26 -5.28
CA ARG A 127 -4.66 -3.66 -5.69
C ARG A 127 -5.93 -4.36 -5.23
N PHE A 128 -6.62 -5.00 -6.19
CA PHE A 128 -7.87 -5.71 -5.91
C PHE A 128 -8.91 -4.80 -5.20
N ASN A 129 -9.66 -5.37 -4.26
CA ASN A 129 -10.61 -4.64 -3.42
C ASN A 129 -10.00 -4.20 -2.08
N GLN A 130 -8.66 -4.15 -1.98
CA GLN A 130 -8.02 -3.72 -0.75
C GLN A 130 -8.18 -2.21 -0.55
N ALA A 131 -8.36 -1.81 0.70
CA ALA A 131 -8.32 -0.41 1.09
C ALA A 131 -6.92 0.15 0.84
N ILE A 132 -6.85 1.39 0.43
CA ILE A 132 -5.59 2.15 0.37
C ILE A 132 -5.44 2.78 1.73
N THR A 133 -4.36 2.44 2.45
CA THR A 133 -4.21 2.84 3.85
C THR A 133 -2.79 3.30 4.15
N MET A 134 -2.69 4.09 5.18
CA MET A 134 -1.47 4.43 5.90
C MET A 134 -1.78 4.51 7.40
N ALA A 135 -0.77 4.72 8.22
CA ALA A 135 -0.96 4.96 9.64
C ALA A 135 -0.21 6.22 10.10
N VAL A 136 -0.68 6.81 11.19
CA VAL A 136 0.06 7.81 11.94
C VAL A 136 0.20 7.31 13.38
N LEU A 137 1.43 7.26 13.85
CA LEU A 137 1.73 7.03 15.26
C LEU A 137 1.86 8.37 15.96
N THR A 138 1.33 8.47 17.19
CA THR A 138 1.65 9.57 18.09
C THR A 138 2.39 8.99 19.29
N VAL A 139 3.64 9.43 19.47
CA VAL A 139 4.50 9.06 20.59
C VAL A 139 4.44 10.19 21.61
N PRO A 140 4.02 9.96 22.85
CA PRO A 140 3.91 11.01 23.87
C PRO A 140 5.30 11.50 24.31
N ASP A 141 5.36 12.78 24.69
CA ASP A 141 6.58 13.45 25.24
C ASP A 141 6.97 12.98 26.65
N THR A 142 6.24 12.04 27.23
CA THR A 142 6.47 11.63 28.61
C THR A 142 7.73 10.82 28.78
N ASP A 143 8.58 11.22 29.73
CA ASP A 143 9.69 10.42 30.24
C ASP A 143 9.22 9.04 30.68
N LEU A 144 10.05 8.02 30.39
CA LEU A 144 9.77 6.61 30.71
C LEU A 144 9.57 6.34 32.21
N SER A 145 9.89 7.31 33.08
CA SER A 145 9.81 7.21 34.53
C SER A 145 8.39 7.22 35.11
N ASP A 146 7.40 7.75 34.37
CA ASP A 146 6.05 7.96 34.92
C ASP A 146 5.03 6.87 34.57
N ASN A 147 5.43 5.83 33.85
CA ASN A 147 4.58 4.68 33.56
C ASN A 147 4.62 3.63 34.71
N VAL A 148 4.13 4.02 35.88
CA VAL A 148 3.71 3.07 36.92
C VAL A 148 2.50 2.32 36.35
N LEU A 149 2.69 1.06 36.03
CA LEU A 149 1.63 0.14 35.64
C LEU A 149 0.56 0.11 36.74
N PRO A 150 -0.73 0.21 36.42
CA PRO A 150 -1.75 -0.17 37.40
C PRO A 150 -1.56 -1.65 37.70
N GLU A 151 -1.31 -1.96 38.98
CA GLU A 151 -1.22 -3.34 39.47
C GLU A 151 -2.54 -4.07 39.15
N GLY A 152 -2.47 -5.13 38.33
CA GLY A 152 -3.58 -6.07 38.18
C GLY A 152 -4.12 -6.34 36.78
N GLY A 153 -3.41 -6.02 35.69
CA GLY A 153 -3.88 -6.32 34.34
C GLY A 153 -2.85 -7.08 33.50
N SER A 154 -3.25 -8.21 32.91
CA SER A 154 -2.40 -9.00 32.04
C SER A 154 -1.82 -8.15 30.88
N GLY A 155 -0.57 -7.81 31.00
CA GLY A 155 0.44 -7.67 29.99
C GLY A 155 0.22 -6.80 28.75
N LYS A 156 -0.39 -5.60 28.80
CA LYS A 156 -0.25 -4.63 27.72
C LYS A 156 0.68 -3.51 28.16
N LYS A 157 1.96 -3.60 27.85
CA LYS A 157 2.85 -2.44 27.85
C LYS A 157 2.48 -1.54 26.66
N SER A 158 1.39 -0.81 26.78
CA SER A 158 1.10 0.30 25.89
C SER A 158 1.95 1.47 26.37
N TYR A 159 3.10 1.69 25.73
CA TYR A 159 3.98 2.83 26.03
C TYR A 159 3.34 4.18 25.67
N GLY A 160 2.02 4.30 25.74
CA GLY A 160 1.27 5.51 25.40
C GLY A 160 1.23 5.82 23.90
N ILE A 161 1.85 4.99 23.06
CA ILE A 161 1.81 5.17 21.60
C ILE A 161 0.38 4.95 21.11
N THR A 162 -0.19 5.93 20.43
CA THR A 162 -1.47 5.79 19.76
C THR A 162 -1.27 5.57 18.27
N VAL A 163 -2.15 4.77 17.67
CA VAL A 163 -2.12 4.42 16.25
C VAL A 163 -3.41 4.91 15.62
N GLU A 164 -3.29 5.81 14.66
CA GLU A 164 -4.38 6.26 13.82
C GLU A 164 -4.25 5.58 12.44
N ARG A 165 -5.23 4.74 12.09
CA ARG A 165 -5.35 4.24 10.72
C ARG A 165 -6.00 5.30 9.86
N ILE A 166 -5.41 5.58 8.69
CA ILE A 166 -5.96 6.51 7.71
C ILE A 166 -6.32 5.75 6.44
N ASP A 167 -7.60 5.73 6.12
CA ASP A 167 -8.10 5.21 4.85
C ASP A 167 -8.04 6.32 3.80
N ILE A 168 -7.27 6.09 2.74
CA ILE A 168 -7.08 7.06 1.66
C ILE A 168 -8.24 6.95 0.68
N PRO A 169 -8.99 8.05 0.46
CA PRO A 169 -10.08 8.05 -0.48
C PRO A 169 -9.60 7.66 -1.89
N HIS A 170 -10.32 6.82 -2.56
CA HIS A 170 -10.16 6.62 -3.98
C HIS A 170 -11.48 6.99 -4.65
N ALA A 171 -11.42 7.78 -5.71
CA ALA A 171 -12.61 8.11 -6.47
C ALA A 171 -13.26 6.80 -6.95
N LYS A 172 -14.43 6.46 -6.40
CA LYS A 172 -15.36 5.59 -7.13
C LYS A 172 -15.57 6.29 -8.45
N ALA A 173 -15.41 5.59 -9.59
CA ALA A 173 -15.84 6.11 -10.86
C ALA A 173 -17.22 6.73 -10.66
N ALA A 174 -17.34 8.02 -10.94
CA ALA A 174 -18.57 8.76 -10.74
C ALA A 174 -19.67 7.99 -11.46
N SER A 175 -20.65 7.49 -10.71
CA SER A 175 -21.89 6.99 -11.29
C SER A 175 -22.51 8.16 -12.03
N ALA A 176 -22.58 8.05 -13.36
CA ALA A 176 -23.21 9.04 -14.22
C ALA A 176 -24.61 9.31 -13.68
N VAL A 177 -24.82 10.51 -13.19
CA VAL A 177 -26.17 11.04 -12.91
C VAL A 177 -26.85 11.14 -14.26
N SER A 178 -27.88 10.32 -14.46
CA SER A 178 -28.76 10.40 -15.59
C SER A 178 -29.55 11.70 -15.51
N THR A 179 -29.15 12.71 -16.27
CA THR A 179 -30.04 13.81 -16.64
C THR A 179 -30.76 13.41 -17.91
N SER A 180 -32.06 13.21 -17.75
CA SER A 180 -33.02 12.99 -18.81
C SER A 180 -33.15 14.24 -19.70
N GLY A 181 -33.08 14.01 -21.01
CA GLY A 181 -33.82 14.75 -22.02
C GLY A 181 -33.17 15.98 -22.63
N VAL A 182 -32.62 15.84 -23.81
CA VAL A 182 -33.02 16.63 -25.01
C VAL A 182 -32.62 15.83 -26.25
N VAL A 183 -33.60 15.60 -27.10
CA VAL A 183 -33.47 14.98 -28.42
C VAL A 183 -32.93 16.02 -29.41
N CYS A 184 -31.86 15.70 -30.13
CA CYS A 184 -31.56 16.25 -31.45
C CYS A 184 -30.89 15.19 -32.33
N SER A 185 -31.45 15.00 -33.46
CA SER A 185 -31.19 14.03 -34.50
C SER A 185 -29.89 14.26 -35.27
N GLY A 186 -29.19 13.17 -35.60
CA GLY A 186 -28.46 12.97 -36.85
C GLY A 186 -26.95 13.18 -36.84
N ALA A 187 -26.19 12.09 -36.81
CA ALA A 187 -25.15 11.76 -37.78
C ALA A 187 -24.37 10.51 -37.33
N LYS A 188 -24.02 9.70 -38.26
CA LYS A 188 -23.51 8.34 -38.32
C LYS A 188 -22.45 7.90 -37.28
N GLU A 189 -22.68 6.69 -36.80
CA GLU A 189 -21.87 5.87 -35.90
C GLU A 189 -20.52 5.47 -36.50
N THR A 190 -19.48 5.54 -35.65
CA THR A 190 -18.43 4.53 -35.57
C THR A 190 -18.30 4.11 -34.12
N SER A 191 -18.82 2.94 -33.82
CA SER A 191 -18.92 2.36 -32.50
C SER A 191 -17.58 1.89 -31.96
N GLY A 192 -16.99 2.66 -31.05
CA GLY A 192 -15.98 2.17 -30.12
C GLY A 192 -16.63 1.87 -28.78
N VAL A 193 -17.09 0.67 -28.56
CA VAL A 193 -17.62 0.22 -27.25
C VAL A 193 -16.46 0.10 -26.29
N VAL A 194 -16.27 1.07 -25.42
CA VAL A 194 -15.40 0.98 -24.26
C VAL A 194 -16.11 0.06 -23.26
N CYS A 195 -15.63 -1.17 -23.10
CA CYS A 195 -16.15 -2.10 -22.09
C CYS A 195 -16.01 -1.49 -20.70
N SER A 196 -17.15 -1.36 -20.02
CA SER A 196 -17.23 -0.97 -18.61
C SER A 196 -16.46 -1.95 -17.71
N PRO A 197 -15.89 -1.49 -16.55
CA PRO A 197 -15.09 -2.33 -15.67
C PRO A 197 -15.81 -3.54 -15.05
N ASN A 198 -17.09 -3.73 -15.34
CA ASN A 198 -17.93 -4.80 -14.79
C ASN A 198 -18.02 -6.07 -15.67
N GLN A 199 -17.20 -6.24 -16.70
CA GLN A 199 -17.24 -7.41 -17.59
C GLN A 199 -15.88 -8.12 -17.72
N VAL A 200 -15.20 -8.34 -16.60
CA VAL A 200 -14.06 -9.26 -16.60
C VAL A 200 -14.60 -10.68 -16.59
N THR A 201 -14.37 -11.41 -17.67
CA THR A 201 -14.79 -12.80 -17.85
C THR A 201 -13.58 -13.73 -17.90
N ALA A 202 -13.78 -15.01 -17.57
CA ALA A 202 -12.73 -16.02 -17.73
C ALA A 202 -12.19 -16.10 -19.17
N ASP A 203 -13.05 -15.86 -20.17
CA ASP A 203 -12.65 -15.82 -21.57
C ASP A 203 -11.72 -14.64 -21.90
N LEU A 204 -12.01 -13.45 -21.36
CA LEU A 204 -11.12 -12.29 -21.48
C LEU A 204 -9.76 -12.58 -20.85
N ILE A 205 -9.74 -13.14 -19.65
CA ILE A 205 -8.50 -13.49 -18.93
C ILE A 205 -7.71 -14.52 -19.73
N ARG A 206 -8.34 -15.56 -20.29
CA ARG A 206 -7.70 -16.55 -21.16
C ARG A 206 -7.09 -15.92 -22.41
N LYS A 207 -7.79 -14.97 -23.04
CA LYS A 207 -7.30 -14.24 -24.22
C LYS A 207 -6.06 -13.38 -23.89
N ILE A 208 -6.05 -12.75 -22.71
CA ILE A 208 -4.89 -12.00 -22.22
C ILE A 208 -3.71 -12.95 -21.97
N GLY A 209 -3.93 -14.11 -21.36
CA GLY A 209 -2.90 -15.15 -21.19
C GLY A 209 -2.27 -15.57 -22.53
N THR A 210 -3.10 -15.84 -23.54
CA THR A 210 -2.61 -16.19 -24.89
C THR A 210 -1.82 -15.05 -25.55
N ASP A 211 -2.20 -13.80 -25.33
CA ASP A 211 -1.42 -12.66 -25.84
C ASP A 211 -0.07 -12.53 -25.12
N LEU A 212 -0.03 -12.83 -23.82
CA LEU A 212 1.22 -12.87 -23.04
C LEU A 212 2.19 -13.95 -23.54
N GLU A 213 1.68 -15.16 -23.83
CA GLU A 213 2.47 -16.27 -24.43
C GLU A 213 3.06 -15.89 -25.79
N ARG A 214 2.42 -14.98 -26.51
CA ARG A 214 2.91 -14.41 -27.78
C ARG A 214 3.85 -13.21 -27.59
N HIS A 215 4.37 -13.01 -26.38
CA HIS A 215 5.31 -11.93 -26.03
C HIS A 215 4.81 -10.51 -26.33
N ARG A 216 3.50 -10.28 -26.28
CA ARG A 216 2.94 -8.93 -26.47
C ARG A 216 3.15 -8.07 -25.24
N THR A 217 3.35 -6.77 -25.46
CA THR A 217 3.45 -5.82 -24.34
C THR A 217 2.07 -5.60 -23.68
N VAL A 218 2.08 -5.19 -22.42
CA VAL A 218 0.83 -4.88 -21.69
C VAL A 218 0.03 -3.79 -22.41
N ALA A 219 0.69 -2.80 -23.02
CA ALA A 219 0.03 -1.76 -23.79
C ALA A 219 -0.69 -2.32 -25.01
N ASP A 220 -0.05 -3.24 -25.77
CA ASP A 220 -0.65 -3.91 -26.92
C ASP A 220 -1.84 -4.79 -26.51
N ILE A 221 -1.71 -5.50 -25.38
CA ILE A 221 -2.77 -6.34 -24.83
C ILE A 221 -3.97 -5.47 -24.45
N ALA A 222 -3.76 -4.37 -23.74
CA ALA A 222 -4.80 -3.45 -23.32
C ALA A 222 -5.56 -2.88 -24.53
N ALA A 223 -4.83 -2.38 -25.54
CA ALA A 223 -5.42 -1.84 -26.76
C ALA A 223 -6.20 -2.91 -27.55
N ARG A 224 -5.63 -4.11 -27.70
CA ARG A 224 -6.23 -5.20 -28.48
C ARG A 224 -7.48 -5.80 -27.83
N ARG A 225 -7.52 -5.85 -26.50
CA ARG A 225 -8.64 -6.41 -25.73
C ARG A 225 -9.64 -5.35 -25.31
N ASN A 226 -9.40 -4.10 -25.67
CA ASN A 226 -10.22 -2.94 -25.29
C ASN A 226 -10.49 -2.88 -23.78
N VAL A 227 -9.43 -3.04 -23.00
CA VAL A 227 -9.45 -2.96 -21.54
C VAL A 227 -8.50 -1.86 -21.06
N SER A 228 -8.69 -1.40 -19.82
CA SER A 228 -7.74 -0.45 -19.26
C SER A 228 -6.37 -1.08 -19.11
N ARG A 229 -5.33 -0.25 -19.18
CA ARG A 229 -3.95 -0.71 -19.01
C ARG A 229 -3.74 -1.34 -17.63
N GLU A 230 -4.36 -0.77 -16.62
CA GLU A 230 -4.30 -1.25 -15.23
C GLU A 230 -4.89 -2.67 -15.10
N LEU A 231 -6.02 -2.93 -15.77
CA LEU A 231 -6.64 -4.25 -15.78
C LEU A 231 -5.76 -5.27 -16.50
N ALA A 232 -5.19 -4.90 -17.65
CA ALA A 232 -4.27 -5.76 -18.38
C ALA A 232 -3.01 -6.06 -17.56
N GLU A 233 -2.41 -5.07 -16.92
CA GLU A 233 -1.25 -5.24 -16.02
C GLU A 233 -1.57 -6.16 -14.85
N GLN A 234 -2.74 -6.02 -14.25
CA GLN A 234 -3.18 -6.84 -13.13
C GLN A 234 -3.30 -8.31 -13.51
N ILE A 235 -3.93 -8.61 -14.65
CA ILE A 235 -4.10 -9.98 -15.14
C ILE A 235 -2.76 -10.59 -15.55
N VAL A 236 -1.94 -9.85 -16.31
CA VAL A 236 -0.61 -10.29 -16.74
C VAL A 236 0.27 -10.61 -15.53
N ARG A 237 0.22 -9.76 -14.51
CA ARG A 237 0.97 -9.98 -13.28
C ARG A 237 0.57 -11.28 -12.58
N LEU A 238 -0.73 -11.60 -12.53
CA LEU A 238 -1.21 -12.84 -11.93
C LEU A 238 -0.73 -14.08 -12.67
N TYR A 239 -0.68 -14.04 -14.02
CA TYR A 239 -0.10 -15.10 -14.82
C TYR A 239 1.39 -15.28 -14.56
N VAL A 240 2.15 -14.19 -14.49
CA VAL A 240 3.62 -14.23 -14.29
C VAL A 240 3.99 -14.69 -12.88
N THR A 241 3.23 -14.27 -11.86
CA THR A 241 3.54 -14.59 -10.46
C THR A 241 3.02 -15.95 -10.01
N HIS A 242 2.10 -16.57 -10.78
CA HIS A 242 1.50 -17.87 -10.46
C HIS A 242 1.48 -18.74 -11.71
N PRO A 243 2.63 -19.35 -12.10
CA PRO A 243 2.69 -20.23 -13.25
C PRO A 243 1.66 -21.38 -13.14
N GLY A 244 0.90 -21.60 -14.22
CA GLY A 244 -0.14 -22.65 -14.27
C GLY A 244 -1.50 -22.25 -13.67
N VAL A 245 -1.68 -21.00 -13.25
CA VAL A 245 -2.97 -20.51 -12.75
C VAL A 245 -4.04 -20.52 -13.85
N THR A 246 -5.25 -21.00 -13.53
CA THR A 246 -6.38 -20.97 -14.48
C THR A 246 -7.07 -19.60 -14.49
N PRO A 247 -7.79 -19.25 -15.59
CA PRO A 247 -8.59 -18.02 -15.65
C PRO A 247 -9.59 -17.86 -14.50
N GLU A 248 -10.20 -18.95 -14.07
CA GLU A 248 -11.16 -18.97 -12.96
C GLU A 248 -10.47 -18.68 -11.62
N GLN A 249 -9.27 -19.20 -11.43
CA GLN A 249 -8.46 -18.89 -10.25
C GLN A 249 -7.98 -17.44 -10.26
N ILE A 250 -7.69 -16.87 -11.44
CA ILE A 250 -7.37 -15.43 -11.57
C ILE A 250 -8.60 -14.61 -11.21
N MET A 251 -9.80 -14.95 -11.70
CA MET A 251 -11.05 -14.28 -11.31
C MET A 251 -11.24 -14.30 -9.79
N SER A 252 -11.12 -15.47 -9.17
CA SER A 252 -11.22 -15.61 -7.70
C SER A 252 -10.20 -14.75 -6.96
N LYS A 253 -8.94 -14.68 -7.46
CA LYS A 253 -7.90 -13.81 -6.89
C LYS A 253 -8.17 -12.32 -7.09
N MET A 254 -8.95 -11.96 -8.11
CA MET A 254 -9.41 -10.60 -8.38
C MET A 254 -10.68 -10.22 -7.61
N GLY A 255 -11.30 -11.18 -6.90
CA GLY A 255 -12.54 -10.96 -6.16
C GLY A 255 -13.78 -10.87 -7.07
N LEU A 256 -13.77 -11.60 -8.21
CA LEU A 256 -14.82 -11.66 -9.22
C LEU A 256 -15.47 -13.02 -9.23
#